data_4f9c3cd06632e61d0b6d87165b3f4321
#
_entry.id   4f9c3cd06632e61d0b6d87165b3f4321
#
_cell.length_a   1.000
_cell.length_b   1.000
_cell.length_c   1.000
_cell.angle_alpha   90.00
_cell.angle_beta   90.00
_cell.angle_gamma   90.00
#
_symmetry.space_group_name_H-M   'P 1'
#
loop_
_entity.id
_entity.type
_entity.pdbx_description
1 polymer ?
#
loop_
_entity_poly.entity_id
_entity_poly.type
_entity_poly.pdbx_seq_one_letter_code
_entity_poly.pdbx_strand_id
1 'polypeptide(L)'
;DVDGLLAQVKETHPELDVLVPAEVGAGMMKNAFAGTFDILQTNIAGVYADGSQGLTAYNIYASDEFMDVAKLAYDWNQKGYYIADSTTLTDTRQTFLKAGSCFGYVGPIHPGTKTQESINSGCDVTVIPITDCVTGTSNVAGFQYTIPTGSDAPEKALAVLNMIYTNPAAQNLLHYGIEGSDYVEVRDGVAGYPEGVDGTTVGWTNETWLTGNGSIGLAWETDPDNIWAQYEEFNNNATFSPAYGFTFDSANVKTEITAVQNVLDKYTAMIYSGMADPEEAVAQFNSELEAAGMQNIVDEMQSQLDAWSAE
;
A
#
# COMPACT_ATOMS: atom_id res chain seq x y z
N ASP A 1 18.64 -11.53 -7.11
CA ASP A 1 19.43 -10.72 -6.18
C ASP A 1 19.22 -9.24 -6.49
N VAL A 2 18.39 -8.58 -5.65
CA VAL A 2 18.00 -7.16 -5.87
C VAL A 2 19.23 -6.25 -5.64
N ASP A 3 20.05 -6.50 -4.61
CA ASP A 3 21.23 -5.69 -4.32
C ASP A 3 22.21 -5.68 -5.50
N GLY A 4 22.46 -6.83 -6.13
CA GLY A 4 23.31 -6.94 -7.30
C GLY A 4 22.77 -6.16 -8.52
N LEU A 5 21.44 -6.13 -8.70
CA LEU A 5 20.81 -5.31 -9.73
C LEU A 5 21.02 -3.81 -9.45
N LEU A 6 20.77 -3.36 -8.22
CA LEU A 6 20.95 -1.96 -7.84
C LEU A 6 22.42 -1.52 -7.97
N ALA A 7 23.37 -2.38 -7.60
CA ALA A 7 24.81 -2.13 -7.79
C ALA A 7 25.16 -1.95 -9.27
N GLN A 8 24.63 -2.84 -10.14
CA GLN A 8 24.84 -2.75 -11.58
C GLN A 8 24.27 -1.44 -12.16
N VAL A 9 23.06 -1.06 -11.75
CA VAL A 9 22.45 0.21 -12.18
C VAL A 9 23.31 1.39 -11.77
N LYS A 10 23.77 1.43 -10.51
CA LYS A 10 24.63 2.49 -9.99
C LYS A 10 25.94 2.63 -10.77
N GLU A 11 26.52 1.49 -11.19
CA GLU A 11 27.77 1.47 -11.94
C GLU A 11 27.57 1.91 -13.39
N THR A 12 26.49 1.42 -14.05
CA THR A 12 26.26 1.65 -15.49
C THR A 12 25.52 2.95 -15.79
N HIS A 13 24.76 3.46 -14.83
CA HIS A 13 23.93 4.68 -14.92
C HIS A 13 24.16 5.59 -13.72
N PRO A 14 25.36 6.13 -13.53
CA PRO A 14 25.70 6.97 -12.37
C PRO A 14 24.93 8.30 -12.33
N GLU A 15 24.28 8.69 -13.43
CA GLU A 15 23.42 9.87 -13.57
C GLU A 15 22.03 9.68 -12.92
N LEU A 16 21.62 8.42 -12.65
CA LEU A 16 20.31 8.12 -12.08
C LEU A 16 20.35 8.03 -10.55
N ASP A 17 19.29 8.49 -9.91
CA ASP A 17 18.93 8.03 -8.58
C ASP A 17 18.46 6.59 -8.68
N VAL A 18 19.14 5.64 -8.01
CA VAL A 18 18.81 4.23 -8.17
C VAL A 18 17.41 3.95 -7.61
N LEU A 19 17.12 4.47 -6.42
CA LEU A 19 15.79 4.35 -5.80
C LEU A 19 15.28 5.71 -5.31
N VAL A 20 13.98 5.94 -5.52
CA VAL A 20 13.22 7.07 -4.98
C VAL A 20 12.13 6.56 -4.01
N PRO A 21 11.61 7.40 -3.10
CA PRO A 21 10.56 6.96 -2.19
C PRO A 21 9.25 6.66 -2.95
N ALA A 22 8.58 5.56 -2.60
CA ALA A 22 7.27 5.23 -3.14
C ALA A 22 6.19 6.23 -2.69
N GLU A 23 6.32 6.76 -1.49
CA GLU A 23 5.41 7.71 -0.87
C GLU A 23 6.20 8.87 -0.28
N VAL A 24 5.73 10.09 -0.47
CA VAL A 24 6.36 11.30 0.07
C VAL A 24 6.43 11.23 1.60
N GLY A 25 7.63 11.45 2.16
CA GLY A 25 7.86 11.51 3.60
C GLY A 25 7.80 10.18 4.36
N ALA A 26 7.56 9.06 3.70
CA ALA A 26 7.37 7.77 4.37
C ALA A 26 8.67 6.97 4.61
N GLY A 27 9.79 7.38 3.99
CA GLY A 27 11.04 6.65 3.97
C GLY A 27 11.13 5.62 2.84
N MET A 28 12.35 5.25 2.47
CA MET A 28 12.65 4.47 1.26
C MET A 28 12.16 3.02 1.36
N MET A 29 12.27 2.39 2.54
CA MET A 29 12.01 0.97 2.76
C MET A 29 10.72 0.68 3.53
N LYS A 30 9.83 1.66 3.70
CA LYS A 30 8.54 1.46 4.41
C LYS A 30 7.76 0.24 3.87
N ASN A 31 7.69 0.10 2.56
CA ASN A 31 6.93 -0.98 1.92
C ASN A 31 7.68 -2.32 1.87
N ALA A 32 8.98 -2.36 2.10
CA ALA A 32 9.72 -3.62 2.18
C ALA A 32 9.40 -4.44 3.44
N PHE A 33 8.85 -3.78 4.46
CA PHE A 33 8.39 -4.40 5.69
C PHE A 33 6.90 -4.85 5.62
N ALA A 34 6.17 -4.40 4.62
CA ALA A 34 4.79 -4.81 4.38
C ALA A 34 4.72 -6.30 3.99
N GLY A 35 3.71 -7.01 4.48
CA GLY A 35 3.52 -8.44 4.23
C GLY A 35 4.10 -9.35 5.32
N THR A 36 5.01 -8.88 6.17
CA THR A 36 5.49 -9.62 7.34
C THR A 36 4.43 -9.70 8.44
N PHE A 37 3.75 -8.59 8.68
CA PHE A 37 2.69 -8.50 9.69
C PHE A 37 1.35 -8.14 9.06
N ASP A 38 0.28 -8.73 9.59
CA ASP A 38 -1.07 -8.17 9.48
C ASP A 38 -1.20 -7.07 10.54
N ILE A 39 -1.27 -5.84 10.09
CA ILE A 39 -1.29 -4.65 10.96
C ILE A 39 -2.72 -4.41 11.45
N LEU A 40 -2.97 -4.72 12.71
CA LEU A 40 -4.30 -4.64 13.32
C LEU A 40 -4.60 -3.25 13.91
N GLN A 41 -3.55 -2.47 14.23
CA GLN A 41 -3.63 -1.04 14.54
C GLN A 41 -2.62 -0.31 13.66
N THR A 42 -3.09 0.62 12.84
CA THR A 42 -2.33 1.29 11.77
C THR A 42 -0.93 1.70 12.20
N ASN A 43 0.08 1.15 11.55
CA ASN A 43 1.51 1.38 11.77
C ASN A 43 2.01 1.14 13.20
N ILE A 44 1.30 0.40 14.05
CA ILE A 44 1.68 0.24 15.48
C ILE A 44 1.94 -1.21 15.82
N ALA A 45 0.91 -2.05 15.75
CA ALA A 45 0.96 -3.43 16.22
C ALA A 45 0.16 -4.36 15.31
N GLY A 46 0.52 -5.64 15.32
CA GLY A 46 -0.11 -6.66 14.50
C GLY A 46 0.30 -8.06 14.91
N VAL A 47 -0.10 -9.03 14.11
CA VAL A 47 0.32 -10.44 14.20
C VAL A 47 1.15 -10.81 13.00
N TYR A 48 1.96 -11.88 13.09
CA TYR A 48 2.64 -12.41 11.90
C TYR A 48 1.62 -12.88 10.87
N ALA A 49 1.73 -12.34 9.68
CA ALA A 49 0.73 -12.51 8.63
C ALA A 49 0.69 -13.93 8.06
N ASP A 50 1.81 -14.66 8.11
CA ASP A 50 1.95 -16.06 7.70
C ASP A 50 1.40 -17.06 8.73
N GLY A 51 0.95 -16.59 9.89
CA GLY A 51 0.44 -17.42 10.99
C GLY A 51 1.52 -18.21 11.76
N SER A 52 2.80 -17.98 11.50
CA SER A 52 3.91 -18.72 12.16
C SER A 52 3.90 -18.59 13.67
N GLN A 53 3.35 -17.51 14.21
CA GLN A 53 3.24 -17.24 15.64
C GLN A 53 1.76 -17.21 16.13
N GLY A 54 0.84 -17.70 15.33
CA GLY A 54 -0.59 -17.72 15.64
C GLY A 54 -1.18 -16.32 15.81
N LEU A 55 -2.03 -16.14 16.85
CA LEU A 55 -2.68 -14.88 17.20
C LEU A 55 -1.92 -14.07 18.27
N THR A 56 -0.60 -14.15 18.28
CA THR A 56 0.20 -13.35 19.22
C THR A 56 0.37 -11.94 18.68
N ALA A 57 -0.02 -10.94 19.48
CA ALA A 57 0.16 -9.52 19.15
C ALA A 57 1.60 -9.05 19.41
N TYR A 58 2.14 -8.26 18.52
CA TYR A 58 3.52 -7.76 18.57
C TYR A 58 3.60 -6.25 18.39
N ASN A 59 4.54 -5.62 19.11
CA ASN A 59 5.17 -4.39 18.64
C ASN A 59 6.03 -4.72 17.41
N ILE A 60 5.54 -4.38 16.23
CA ILE A 60 6.21 -4.74 14.96
C ILE A 60 7.64 -4.17 14.85
N TYR A 61 7.93 -3.08 15.55
CA TYR A 61 9.24 -2.41 15.54
C TYR A 61 10.27 -3.04 16.47
N ALA A 62 9.86 -3.95 17.33
CA ALA A 62 10.75 -4.74 18.20
C ALA A 62 11.15 -6.09 17.57
N SER A 63 10.68 -6.38 16.35
CA SER A 63 10.95 -7.63 15.65
C SER A 63 12.35 -7.65 15.02
N ASP A 64 12.87 -8.85 14.82
CA ASP A 64 14.13 -9.06 14.10
C ASP A 64 13.98 -8.65 12.62
N GLU A 65 12.80 -8.85 12.02
CA GLU A 65 12.50 -8.47 10.64
C GLU A 65 12.55 -6.95 10.44
N PHE A 66 12.09 -6.16 11.42
CA PHE A 66 12.23 -4.71 11.35
C PHE A 66 13.71 -4.29 11.43
N MET A 67 14.47 -4.92 12.32
CA MET A 67 15.92 -4.69 12.42
C MET A 67 16.64 -5.05 11.11
N ASP A 68 16.26 -6.14 10.46
CA ASP A 68 16.84 -6.54 9.17
C ASP A 68 16.54 -5.53 8.07
N VAL A 69 15.31 -5.01 8.00
CA VAL A 69 14.95 -3.92 7.07
C VAL A 69 15.73 -2.64 7.38
N ALA A 70 15.89 -2.29 8.66
CA ALA A 70 16.66 -1.11 9.07
C ALA A 70 18.15 -1.24 8.67
N LYS A 71 18.74 -2.42 8.85
CA LYS A 71 20.12 -2.72 8.41
C LYS A 71 20.27 -2.66 6.89
N LEU A 72 19.31 -3.22 6.17
CA LEU A 72 19.29 -3.16 4.70
C LEU A 72 19.15 -1.71 4.20
N ALA A 73 18.24 -0.94 4.81
CA ALA A 73 18.06 0.47 4.47
C ALA A 73 19.36 1.27 4.69
N TYR A 74 20.02 1.03 5.80
CA TYR A 74 21.30 1.67 6.11
C TYR A 74 22.40 1.29 5.10
N ASP A 75 22.55 0.01 4.80
CA ASP A 75 23.52 -0.48 3.81
C ASP A 75 23.29 0.15 2.43
N TRP A 76 22.03 0.18 1.96
CA TRP A 76 21.69 0.77 0.67
C TRP A 76 21.86 2.30 0.64
N ASN A 77 21.65 2.97 1.76
CA ASN A 77 21.96 4.39 1.90
C ASN A 77 23.47 4.62 1.80
N GLN A 78 24.30 3.83 2.52
CA GLN A 78 25.75 3.95 2.47
C GLN A 78 26.33 3.65 1.07
N LYS A 79 25.69 2.73 0.33
CA LYS A 79 26.03 2.45 -1.08
C LYS A 79 25.58 3.57 -2.03
N GLY A 80 24.82 4.54 -1.54
CA GLY A 80 24.32 5.67 -2.32
C GLY A 80 23.25 5.26 -3.36
N TYR A 81 22.43 4.26 -3.05
CA TYR A 81 21.32 3.88 -3.93
C TYR A 81 20.13 4.81 -3.81
N TYR A 82 19.98 5.53 -2.69
CA TYR A 82 18.85 6.41 -2.46
C TYR A 82 19.09 7.82 -2.99
N ILE A 83 18.03 8.43 -3.49
CA ILE A 83 18.01 9.86 -3.81
C ILE A 83 18.38 10.67 -2.58
N ALA A 84 19.14 11.75 -2.78
CA ALA A 84 19.51 12.66 -1.71
C ALA A 84 18.26 13.29 -1.06
N ASP A 85 18.33 13.57 0.25
CA ASP A 85 17.28 14.24 1.02
C ASP A 85 15.89 13.54 0.95
N SER A 86 15.88 12.20 0.79
CA SER A 86 14.69 11.39 0.54
C SER A 86 13.52 11.62 1.51
N THR A 87 13.79 12.04 2.76
CA THR A 87 12.77 12.30 3.79
C THR A 87 12.12 13.69 3.69
N THR A 88 12.69 14.60 2.91
CA THR A 88 12.20 15.98 2.75
C THR A 88 11.67 16.26 1.35
N LEU A 89 11.71 15.27 0.45
CA LEU A 89 11.16 15.39 -0.90
C LEU A 89 9.65 15.63 -0.86
N THR A 90 9.19 16.46 -1.78
CA THR A 90 7.77 16.75 -2.00
C THR A 90 7.28 16.21 -3.35
N ASP A 91 8.20 15.84 -4.23
CA ASP A 91 7.89 15.25 -5.52
C ASP A 91 7.49 13.78 -5.36
N THR A 92 6.54 13.35 -6.17
CA THR A 92 6.07 11.97 -6.20
C THR A 92 7.00 11.09 -7.03
N ARG A 93 6.96 9.77 -6.82
CA ARG A 93 7.70 8.80 -7.67
C ARG A 93 7.41 8.96 -9.15
N GLN A 94 6.17 9.29 -9.52
CA GLN A 94 5.79 9.51 -10.93
C GLN A 94 6.54 10.70 -11.54
N THR A 95 6.83 11.75 -10.77
CA THR A 95 7.62 12.90 -11.24
C THR A 95 9.02 12.45 -11.66
N PHE A 96 9.70 11.66 -10.83
CA PHE A 96 11.03 11.14 -11.13
C PHE A 96 11.05 10.15 -12.30
N LEU A 97 10.06 9.24 -12.35
CA LEU A 97 9.92 8.30 -13.48
C LEU A 97 9.68 9.03 -14.79
N LYS A 98 8.76 10.02 -14.83
CA LYS A 98 8.52 10.86 -16.01
C LYS A 98 9.76 11.61 -16.49
N ALA A 99 10.56 12.08 -15.55
CA ALA A 99 11.81 12.78 -15.86
C ALA A 99 12.90 11.81 -16.36
N GLY A 100 12.73 10.49 -16.20
CA GLY A 100 13.77 9.50 -16.47
C GLY A 100 14.99 9.67 -15.58
N SER A 101 14.81 10.23 -14.37
CA SER A 101 15.89 10.54 -13.42
C SER A 101 16.12 9.47 -12.37
N CYS A 102 15.25 8.46 -12.28
CA CYS A 102 15.40 7.35 -11.34
C CYS A 102 15.24 5.99 -12.03
N PHE A 103 15.82 4.95 -11.39
CA PHE A 103 15.65 3.59 -11.85
C PHE A 103 14.34 2.96 -11.33
N GLY A 104 13.98 3.18 -10.06
CA GLY A 104 12.77 2.57 -9.51
C GLY A 104 12.46 2.93 -8.06
N TYR A 105 11.53 2.17 -7.49
CA TYR A 105 11.10 2.31 -6.09
C TYR A 105 10.59 0.96 -5.56
N VAL A 106 10.47 0.82 -4.24
CA VAL A 106 9.86 -0.33 -3.56
C VAL A 106 8.45 0.05 -3.10
N GLY A 107 7.43 -0.62 -3.63
CA GLY A 107 6.03 -0.27 -3.34
C GLY A 107 5.07 -1.45 -3.43
N PRO A 108 3.79 -1.26 -3.05
CA PRO A 108 2.77 -2.29 -3.18
C PRO A 108 2.48 -2.59 -4.66
N ILE A 109 2.14 -3.84 -4.93
CA ILE A 109 1.78 -4.30 -6.27
C ILE A 109 0.48 -5.09 -6.27
N HIS A 110 -0.21 -5.05 -7.41
CA HIS A 110 -1.38 -5.86 -7.72
C HIS A 110 -1.40 -6.16 -9.24
N PRO A 111 -2.24 -7.05 -9.75
CA PRO A 111 -2.44 -7.19 -11.19
C PRO A 111 -2.80 -5.83 -11.83
N GLY A 112 -2.22 -5.52 -12.96
CA GLY A 112 -2.38 -4.20 -13.62
C GLY A 112 -1.41 -3.11 -13.14
N THR A 113 -0.63 -3.30 -12.05
CA THR A 113 0.36 -2.30 -11.59
C THR A 113 1.32 -1.88 -12.69
N LYS A 114 1.82 -2.82 -13.50
CA LYS A 114 2.71 -2.48 -14.63
C LYS A 114 2.04 -1.48 -15.58
N THR A 115 0.82 -1.76 -16.00
CA THR A 115 0.03 -0.92 -16.89
C THR A 115 -0.21 0.47 -16.29
N GLN A 116 -0.72 0.51 -15.07
CA GLN A 116 -1.04 1.75 -14.36
C GLN A 116 0.20 2.64 -14.18
N GLU A 117 1.31 2.07 -13.69
CA GLU A 117 2.54 2.83 -13.48
C GLU A 117 3.17 3.26 -14.81
N SER A 118 3.09 2.45 -15.87
CA SER A 118 3.58 2.84 -17.21
C SER A 118 2.78 4.02 -17.80
N ILE A 119 1.45 4.03 -17.62
CA ILE A 119 0.61 5.17 -18.03
C ILE A 119 0.94 6.41 -17.20
N ASN A 120 0.97 6.26 -15.87
CA ASN A 120 1.19 7.37 -14.95
C ASN A 120 2.57 8.02 -15.11
N SER A 121 3.59 7.23 -15.45
CA SER A 121 4.96 7.70 -15.62
C SER A 121 5.33 8.05 -17.06
N GLY A 122 4.55 7.58 -18.05
CA GLY A 122 4.86 7.75 -19.48
C GLY A 122 6.07 6.97 -19.95
N CYS A 123 6.49 5.94 -19.21
CA CYS A 123 7.58 5.03 -19.57
C CYS A 123 7.20 3.57 -19.34
N ASP A 124 7.89 2.62 -19.99
CA ASP A 124 7.64 1.19 -19.74
C ASP A 124 8.24 0.78 -18.39
N VAL A 125 7.37 0.28 -17.49
CA VAL A 125 7.72 -0.14 -16.12
C VAL A 125 7.77 -1.66 -16.05
N THR A 126 8.79 -2.21 -15.41
CA THR A 126 8.87 -3.63 -15.05
C THR A 126 8.58 -3.80 -13.56
N VAL A 127 7.66 -4.72 -13.23
CA VAL A 127 7.28 -5.04 -11.85
C VAL A 127 7.91 -6.38 -11.45
N ILE A 128 8.60 -6.38 -10.32
CA ILE A 128 9.27 -7.57 -9.76
C ILE A 128 8.68 -7.81 -8.37
N PRO A 129 7.90 -8.89 -8.16
CA PRO A 129 7.45 -9.28 -6.82
C PRO A 129 8.64 -9.67 -5.95
N ILE A 130 8.74 -9.12 -4.75
CA ILE A 130 9.80 -9.41 -3.77
C ILE A 130 9.27 -10.03 -2.48
N THR A 131 7.96 -10.10 -2.31
CA THR A 131 7.28 -10.73 -1.18
C THR A 131 6.10 -11.57 -1.68
N ASP A 132 5.68 -12.53 -0.88
CA ASP A 132 4.43 -13.26 -1.09
C ASP A 132 3.22 -12.34 -0.83
N CYS A 133 2.08 -12.69 -1.44
CA CYS A 133 0.83 -11.99 -1.21
C CYS A 133 0.19 -12.46 0.10
N VAL A 134 -0.05 -11.52 1.01
CA VAL A 134 -0.74 -11.76 2.26
C VAL A 134 -1.99 -10.88 2.33
N THR A 135 -3.08 -11.42 2.87
CA THR A 135 -4.35 -10.72 3.06
C THR A 135 -4.74 -10.70 4.53
N GLY A 136 -4.81 -9.50 5.11
CA GLY A 136 -5.39 -9.24 6.42
C GLY A 136 -6.74 -8.52 6.30
N THR A 137 -7.41 -8.29 7.43
CA THR A 137 -8.69 -7.57 7.47
C THR A 137 -8.58 -6.16 6.89
N SER A 138 -7.48 -5.46 7.13
CA SER A 138 -7.22 -4.11 6.64
C SER A 138 -7.18 -4.03 5.11
N ASN A 139 -6.74 -5.08 4.41
CA ASN A 139 -6.73 -5.12 2.95
C ASN A 139 -8.14 -5.15 2.36
N VAL A 140 -9.08 -5.81 3.02
CA VAL A 140 -10.48 -5.96 2.56
C VAL A 140 -11.36 -4.83 3.09
N ALA A 141 -11.10 -4.36 4.31
CA ALA A 141 -11.90 -3.34 5.00
C ALA A 141 -11.26 -1.94 4.97
N GLY A 142 -10.20 -1.74 4.21
CA GLY A 142 -9.47 -0.45 4.12
C GLY A 142 -10.31 0.70 3.58
N PHE A 143 -11.28 0.38 2.71
CA PHE A 143 -12.25 1.35 2.19
C PHE A 143 -13.65 0.83 2.44
N GLN A 144 -14.44 1.63 3.14
CA GLN A 144 -15.81 1.28 3.49
C GLN A 144 -16.76 2.43 3.19
N TYR A 145 -17.88 2.11 2.57
CA TYR A 145 -19.01 3.02 2.48
C TYR A 145 -19.89 2.84 3.71
N THR A 146 -20.27 3.95 4.32
CA THR A 146 -21.18 3.94 5.47
C THR A 146 -22.41 4.79 5.21
N ILE A 147 -23.55 4.36 5.73
CA ILE A 147 -24.79 5.14 5.75
C ILE A 147 -24.95 5.66 7.17
N PRO A 148 -24.84 6.99 7.41
CA PRO A 148 -24.96 7.54 8.74
C PRO A 148 -26.37 7.34 9.31
N THR A 149 -26.50 7.17 10.61
CA THR A 149 -27.80 6.99 11.30
C THR A 149 -28.74 8.20 11.14
N GLY A 150 -28.20 9.38 10.85
CA GLY A 150 -28.97 10.60 10.56
C GLY A 150 -29.37 10.78 9.10
N SER A 151 -29.23 9.74 8.25
CA SER A 151 -29.67 9.82 6.84
C SER A 151 -31.20 9.89 6.75
N ASP A 152 -31.74 10.84 6.00
CA ASP A 152 -33.18 10.98 5.72
C ASP A 152 -33.70 9.89 4.77
N ALA A 153 -32.80 9.17 4.05
CA ALA A 153 -33.17 8.18 3.05
C ALA A 153 -32.18 7.00 3.01
N PRO A 154 -32.01 6.23 4.11
CA PRO A 154 -31.01 5.17 4.18
C PRO A 154 -31.24 4.06 3.14
N GLU A 155 -32.47 3.74 2.84
CA GLU A 155 -32.82 2.74 1.81
C GLU A 155 -32.39 3.17 0.40
N LYS A 156 -32.51 4.47 0.07
CA LYS A 156 -32.03 5.00 -1.21
C LYS A 156 -30.51 5.02 -1.28
N ALA A 157 -29.83 5.35 -0.17
CA ALA A 157 -28.38 5.29 -0.07
C ALA A 157 -27.90 3.84 -0.28
N LEU A 158 -28.55 2.86 0.39
CA LEU A 158 -28.23 1.44 0.18
C LEU A 158 -28.49 1.00 -1.26
N ALA A 159 -29.56 1.47 -1.90
CA ALA A 159 -29.85 1.15 -3.31
C ALA A 159 -28.74 1.68 -4.25
N VAL A 160 -28.20 2.88 -3.99
CA VAL A 160 -27.06 3.43 -4.75
C VAL A 160 -25.81 2.59 -4.50
N LEU A 161 -25.51 2.25 -3.25
CA LEU A 161 -24.37 1.37 -2.94
C LEU A 161 -24.51 0.01 -3.64
N ASN A 162 -25.68 -0.61 -3.56
CA ASN A 162 -25.92 -1.87 -4.28
C ASN A 162 -25.72 -1.74 -5.80
N MET A 163 -26.16 -0.61 -6.38
CA MET A 163 -26.01 -0.34 -7.82
C MET A 163 -24.53 -0.28 -8.24
N ILE A 164 -23.67 0.37 -7.49
CA ILE A 164 -22.23 0.46 -7.84
C ILE A 164 -21.50 -0.88 -7.69
N TYR A 165 -22.06 -1.85 -6.99
CA TYR A 165 -21.50 -3.20 -6.86
C TYR A 165 -22.11 -4.24 -7.82
N THR A 166 -23.22 -3.93 -8.51
CA THR A 166 -23.97 -4.91 -9.29
C THR A 166 -24.33 -4.47 -10.70
N ASN A 167 -24.18 -3.19 -11.04
CA ASN A 167 -24.55 -2.64 -12.34
C ASN A 167 -23.32 -2.21 -13.15
N PRO A 168 -22.96 -2.93 -14.25
CA PRO A 168 -21.81 -2.59 -15.08
C PRO A 168 -21.84 -1.18 -15.65
N ALA A 169 -23.00 -0.66 -16.06
CA ALA A 169 -23.09 0.68 -16.62
C ALA A 169 -22.83 1.78 -15.57
N ALA A 170 -23.30 1.58 -14.33
CA ALA A 170 -23.00 2.48 -13.22
C ALA A 170 -21.50 2.44 -12.88
N GLN A 171 -20.91 1.25 -12.93
CA GLN A 171 -19.50 1.07 -12.66
C GLN A 171 -18.63 1.75 -13.72
N ASN A 172 -18.93 1.57 -15.01
CA ASN A 172 -18.24 2.22 -16.11
C ASN A 172 -18.33 3.76 -16.03
N LEU A 173 -19.53 4.27 -15.70
CA LEU A 173 -19.75 5.71 -15.52
C LEU A 173 -18.86 6.28 -14.39
N LEU A 174 -18.74 5.56 -13.28
CA LEU A 174 -17.93 5.99 -12.14
C LEU A 174 -16.43 5.88 -12.42
N HIS A 175 -16.00 4.83 -13.14
CA HIS A 175 -14.58 4.62 -13.44
C HIS A 175 -14.10 5.51 -14.58
N TYR A 176 -14.84 5.54 -15.68
CA TYR A 176 -14.36 6.08 -16.94
C TYR A 176 -15.09 7.34 -17.40
N GLY A 177 -16.19 7.74 -16.74
CA GLY A 177 -16.97 8.90 -17.13
C GLY A 177 -18.03 8.60 -18.20
N ILE A 178 -18.21 9.51 -19.14
CA ILE A 178 -19.26 9.47 -20.16
C ILE A 178 -18.72 8.81 -21.43
N GLU A 179 -19.39 7.73 -21.87
CA GLU A 179 -19.07 7.06 -23.13
C GLU A 179 -19.19 8.01 -24.33
N GLY A 180 -18.20 7.95 -25.21
CA GLY A 180 -18.09 8.83 -26.37
C GLY A 180 -17.43 10.18 -26.08
N SER A 181 -17.31 10.58 -24.81
CA SER A 181 -16.63 11.80 -24.37
C SER A 181 -15.33 11.51 -23.63
N ASP A 182 -15.40 10.70 -22.58
CA ASP A 182 -14.28 10.41 -21.71
C ASP A 182 -13.66 9.05 -22.03
N TYR A 183 -14.45 8.10 -22.48
CA TYR A 183 -14.01 6.80 -22.96
C TYR A 183 -14.85 6.31 -24.15
N VAL A 184 -14.35 5.30 -24.85
CA VAL A 184 -15.08 4.49 -25.82
C VAL A 184 -14.79 3.01 -25.59
N GLU A 185 -15.72 2.12 -25.95
CA GLU A 185 -15.43 0.69 -26.02
C GLU A 185 -14.62 0.42 -27.29
N VAL A 186 -13.31 0.20 -27.15
CA VAL A 186 -12.37 -0.02 -28.28
C VAL A 186 -12.43 -1.44 -28.82
N ARG A 187 -12.88 -2.40 -28.00
CA ARG A 187 -13.21 -3.78 -28.32
C ARG A 187 -14.13 -4.36 -27.24
N ASP A 188 -14.76 -5.49 -27.53
CA ASP A 188 -15.71 -6.14 -26.61
C ASP A 188 -15.12 -6.26 -25.17
N GLY A 189 -15.78 -5.64 -24.20
CA GLY A 189 -15.41 -5.62 -22.80
C GLY A 189 -14.22 -4.71 -22.44
N VAL A 190 -13.73 -3.83 -23.34
CA VAL A 190 -12.53 -3.04 -23.11
C VAL A 190 -12.72 -1.57 -23.47
N ALA A 191 -12.49 -0.70 -22.48
CA ALA A 191 -12.49 0.75 -22.62
C ALA A 191 -11.10 1.29 -23.05
N GLY A 192 -11.13 2.41 -23.75
CA GLY A 192 -9.94 3.17 -24.10
C GLY A 192 -10.29 4.64 -24.32
N TYR A 193 -9.31 5.50 -24.59
CA TYR A 193 -9.57 6.89 -24.87
C TYR A 193 -10.19 7.09 -26.27
N PRO A 194 -11.13 8.06 -26.41
CA PRO A 194 -11.58 8.50 -27.73
C PRO A 194 -10.44 9.09 -28.57
N GLU A 195 -10.62 9.15 -29.87
CA GLU A 195 -9.64 9.79 -30.76
C GLU A 195 -9.34 11.23 -30.35
N GLY A 196 -8.06 11.55 -30.13
CA GLY A 196 -7.58 12.87 -29.71
C GLY A 196 -7.71 13.17 -28.21
N VAL A 197 -8.13 12.19 -27.43
CA VAL A 197 -8.17 12.26 -25.96
C VAL A 197 -7.06 11.38 -25.39
N ASP A 198 -6.46 11.81 -24.29
CA ASP A 198 -5.47 11.06 -23.52
C ASP A 198 -5.64 11.33 -22.00
N GLY A 199 -4.83 10.69 -21.17
CA GLY A 199 -4.89 10.82 -19.73
C GLY A 199 -4.64 12.24 -19.18
N THR A 200 -4.16 13.17 -20.03
CA THR A 200 -3.94 14.58 -19.64
C THR A 200 -5.08 15.49 -20.07
N THR A 201 -5.90 15.06 -21.03
CA THR A 201 -6.96 15.87 -21.66
C THR A 201 -8.37 15.35 -21.36
N VAL A 202 -8.50 14.12 -20.86
CA VAL A 202 -9.79 13.52 -20.50
C VAL A 202 -10.52 14.33 -19.42
N GLY A 203 -11.84 14.46 -19.55
CA GLY A 203 -12.66 15.25 -18.63
C GLY A 203 -12.95 14.58 -17.28
N TRP A 204 -12.78 13.27 -17.20
CA TRP A 204 -13.01 12.48 -15.99
C TRP A 204 -11.92 11.43 -15.76
N THR A 205 -11.40 11.39 -14.55
CA THR A 205 -10.52 10.32 -14.07
C THR A 205 -10.95 9.88 -12.67
N ASN A 206 -10.91 8.58 -12.39
CA ASN A 206 -11.18 8.04 -11.06
C ASN A 206 -10.27 6.84 -10.78
N GLU A 207 -9.95 6.64 -9.51
CA GLU A 207 -9.22 5.45 -9.04
C GLU A 207 -10.19 4.27 -8.99
N THR A 208 -10.05 3.35 -9.92
CA THR A 208 -11.00 2.22 -10.11
C THR A 208 -11.09 1.29 -8.91
N TRP A 209 -10.03 1.17 -8.13
CA TRP A 209 -9.95 0.32 -6.95
C TRP A 209 -10.67 0.90 -5.72
N LEU A 210 -11.03 2.21 -5.73
CA LEU A 210 -11.73 2.88 -4.64
C LEU A 210 -13.25 2.74 -4.71
N THR A 211 -13.81 2.36 -5.85
CA THR A 211 -15.24 2.53 -6.10
C THR A 211 -15.89 1.23 -6.58
N GLY A 212 -16.72 0.64 -5.72
CA GLY A 212 -17.59 -0.50 -6.09
C GLY A 212 -16.83 -1.78 -6.43
N ASN A 213 -17.33 -2.51 -7.43
CA ASN A 213 -16.72 -3.74 -7.93
C ASN A 213 -16.21 -3.54 -9.37
N GLY A 214 -14.91 -3.28 -9.51
CA GLY A 214 -14.28 -3.04 -10.81
C GLY A 214 -14.45 -4.22 -11.80
N SER A 215 -14.50 -5.45 -11.29
CA SER A 215 -14.55 -6.66 -12.15
C SER A 215 -15.82 -6.84 -12.95
N ILE A 216 -16.88 -6.09 -12.66
CA ILE A 216 -18.12 -6.11 -13.46
C ILE A 216 -18.13 -5.08 -14.59
N GLY A 217 -17.18 -4.14 -14.58
CA GLY A 217 -17.00 -3.11 -15.60
C GLY A 217 -16.08 -3.55 -16.73
N LEU A 218 -15.84 -2.60 -17.65
CA LEU A 218 -14.87 -2.77 -18.73
C LEU A 218 -13.44 -2.85 -18.16
N ALA A 219 -12.58 -3.64 -18.81
CA ALA A 219 -11.13 -3.53 -18.60
C ALA A 219 -10.56 -2.31 -19.37
N TRP A 220 -9.33 -1.90 -19.07
CA TRP A 220 -8.71 -0.83 -19.83
C TRP A 220 -7.86 -1.36 -21.00
N GLU A 221 -7.76 -0.63 -22.11
CA GLU A 221 -7.13 -1.11 -23.34
C GLU A 221 -5.67 -1.53 -23.22
N THR A 222 -4.95 -0.98 -22.23
CA THR A 222 -3.55 -1.33 -21.95
C THR A 222 -3.40 -2.43 -20.91
N ASP A 223 -4.50 -2.85 -20.26
CA ASP A 223 -4.49 -4.01 -19.39
C ASP A 223 -4.38 -5.32 -20.20
N PRO A 224 -3.82 -6.38 -19.62
CA PRO A 224 -3.91 -7.71 -20.20
C PRO A 224 -5.39 -8.11 -20.42
N ASP A 225 -5.67 -8.81 -21.54
CA ASP A 225 -7.03 -9.25 -21.87
C ASP A 225 -7.72 -10.10 -20.78
N ASN A 226 -6.92 -10.73 -19.91
CA ASN A 226 -7.38 -11.56 -18.81
C ASN A 226 -7.19 -10.90 -17.43
N ILE A 227 -7.19 -9.57 -17.35
CA ILE A 227 -6.88 -8.84 -16.10
C ILE A 227 -7.75 -9.31 -14.92
N TRP A 228 -9.05 -9.53 -15.11
CA TRP A 228 -9.93 -9.98 -14.04
C TRP A 228 -9.63 -11.40 -13.57
N ALA A 229 -9.23 -12.29 -14.48
CA ALA A 229 -8.75 -13.62 -14.11
C ALA A 229 -7.42 -13.56 -13.34
N GLN A 230 -6.54 -12.61 -13.68
CA GLN A 230 -5.31 -12.39 -12.91
C GLN A 230 -5.62 -11.86 -11.49
N TYR A 231 -6.61 -10.98 -11.32
CA TYR A 231 -7.05 -10.56 -9.99
C TYR A 231 -7.63 -11.72 -9.18
N GLU A 232 -8.45 -12.57 -9.81
CA GLU A 232 -9.00 -13.77 -9.15
C GLU A 232 -7.89 -14.72 -8.70
N GLU A 233 -6.93 -15.00 -9.58
CA GLU A 233 -5.77 -15.84 -9.27
C GLU A 233 -4.92 -15.24 -8.15
N PHE A 234 -4.64 -13.92 -8.21
CA PHE A 234 -3.88 -13.20 -7.20
C PHE A 234 -4.56 -13.30 -5.82
N ASN A 235 -5.86 -13.07 -5.76
CA ASN A 235 -6.61 -13.17 -4.51
C ASN A 235 -6.70 -14.60 -3.98
N ASN A 236 -6.89 -15.60 -4.85
CA ASN A 236 -6.98 -17.00 -4.46
C ASN A 236 -5.64 -17.58 -3.97
N ASN A 237 -4.52 -17.02 -4.43
CA ASN A 237 -3.17 -17.42 -4.01
C ASN A 237 -2.67 -16.65 -2.78
N ALA A 238 -3.43 -15.67 -2.28
CA ALA A 238 -3.04 -14.92 -1.10
C ALA A 238 -3.07 -15.79 0.15
N THR A 239 -2.07 -15.63 1.00
CA THR A 239 -2.08 -16.21 2.36
C THR A 239 -2.97 -15.34 3.25
N PHE A 240 -3.97 -15.97 3.87
CA PHE A 240 -4.83 -15.26 4.83
C PHE A 240 -4.16 -15.19 6.19
N SER A 241 -4.15 -14.00 6.76
CA SER A 241 -3.70 -13.78 8.14
C SER A 241 -4.52 -14.63 9.14
N PRO A 242 -3.92 -15.13 10.21
CA PRO A 242 -4.67 -15.80 11.27
C PRO A 242 -5.68 -14.88 11.97
N ALA A 243 -5.49 -13.56 11.90
CA ALA A 243 -6.39 -12.55 12.43
C ALA A 243 -7.40 -12.01 11.38
N TYR A 244 -7.53 -12.68 10.23
CA TYR A 244 -8.49 -12.27 9.21
C TYR A 244 -9.93 -12.28 9.73
N GLY A 245 -10.60 -11.12 9.68
CA GLY A 245 -11.93 -10.88 10.25
C GLY A 245 -11.90 -10.18 11.61
N PHE A 246 -10.76 -10.13 12.30
CA PHE A 246 -10.62 -9.39 13.55
C PHE A 246 -10.58 -7.87 13.29
N THR A 247 -11.18 -7.10 14.22
CA THR A 247 -11.12 -5.63 14.23
C THR A 247 -10.78 -5.16 15.63
N PHE A 248 -9.67 -4.44 15.75
CA PHE A 248 -9.22 -3.90 17.04
C PHE A 248 -10.05 -2.69 17.47
N ASP A 249 -10.62 -2.73 18.67
CA ASP A 249 -11.25 -1.56 19.31
C ASP A 249 -10.21 -0.79 20.14
N SER A 250 -9.83 0.36 19.66
CA SER A 250 -8.81 1.22 20.27
C SER A 250 -9.33 2.09 21.42
N ALA A 251 -10.60 1.97 21.81
CA ALA A 251 -11.25 2.88 22.76
C ALA A 251 -10.50 3.02 24.10
N ASN A 252 -9.91 1.94 24.60
CA ASN A 252 -9.22 1.88 25.89
C ASN A 252 -7.77 2.43 25.86
N VAL A 253 -7.16 2.59 24.67
CA VAL A 253 -5.73 2.93 24.52
C VAL A 253 -5.50 4.12 23.58
N LYS A 254 -6.49 5.00 23.42
CA LYS A 254 -6.40 6.16 22.51
C LYS A 254 -5.27 7.13 22.84
N THR A 255 -5.00 7.30 24.12
CA THR A 255 -3.93 8.19 24.59
C THR A 255 -2.56 7.64 24.22
N GLU A 256 -2.37 6.35 24.45
CA GLU A 256 -1.15 5.63 24.10
C GLU A 256 -0.93 5.61 22.59
N ILE A 257 -1.97 5.34 21.80
CA ILE A 257 -1.91 5.39 20.34
C ILE A 257 -1.44 6.76 19.84
N THR A 258 -1.98 7.85 20.40
CA THR A 258 -1.55 9.20 20.04
C THR A 258 -0.09 9.47 20.41
N ALA A 259 0.34 9.03 21.61
CA ALA A 259 1.72 9.18 22.05
C ALA A 259 2.69 8.35 21.20
N VAL A 260 2.35 7.10 20.91
CA VAL A 260 3.11 6.21 20.04
C VAL A 260 3.21 6.79 18.62
N GLN A 261 2.12 7.32 18.03
CA GLN A 261 2.15 7.92 16.71
C GLN A 261 3.16 9.07 16.62
N ASN A 262 3.27 9.94 17.65
CA ASN A 262 4.27 10.99 17.67
C ASN A 262 5.71 10.45 17.66
N VAL A 263 5.95 9.29 18.28
CA VAL A 263 7.26 8.62 18.24
C VAL A 263 7.49 8.02 16.85
N LEU A 264 6.47 7.40 16.23
CA LEU A 264 6.58 6.89 14.86
C LEU A 264 6.96 7.99 13.87
N ASP A 265 6.27 9.12 13.92
CA ASP A 265 6.51 10.28 13.05
C ASP A 265 7.94 10.83 13.18
N LYS A 266 8.53 10.69 14.37
CA LYS A 266 9.92 11.14 14.64
C LYS A 266 10.97 10.21 14.01
N TYR A 267 10.73 8.88 14.03
CA TYR A 267 11.79 7.90 13.75
C TYR A 267 11.64 7.16 12.43
N THR A 268 10.42 6.83 12.01
CA THR A 268 10.24 5.84 10.94
C THR A 268 10.85 6.25 9.60
N ALA A 269 10.62 7.48 9.16
CA ALA A 269 11.16 7.95 7.88
C ALA A 269 12.71 7.92 7.86
N MET A 270 13.35 8.28 8.96
CA MET A 270 14.79 8.27 9.12
C MET A 270 15.36 6.85 9.10
N ILE A 271 14.74 5.91 9.84
CA ILE A 271 15.17 4.51 9.90
C ILE A 271 14.95 3.83 8.54
N TYR A 272 13.78 3.97 7.94
CA TYR A 272 13.47 3.41 6.62
C TYR A 272 14.32 4.00 5.48
N SER A 273 14.88 5.17 5.66
CA SER A 273 15.83 5.77 4.70
C SER A 273 17.30 5.51 5.05
N GLY A 274 17.58 4.72 6.09
CA GLY A 274 18.95 4.35 6.49
C GLY A 274 19.85 5.54 6.88
N MET A 275 19.25 6.61 7.42
CA MET A 275 19.96 7.86 7.73
C MET A 275 20.67 7.84 9.10
N ALA A 276 20.49 6.78 9.88
CA ALA A 276 21.14 6.59 11.19
C ALA A 276 21.60 5.15 11.35
N ASP A 277 22.58 4.93 12.26
CA ASP A 277 23.00 3.58 12.61
C ASP A 277 21.80 2.76 13.10
N PRO A 278 21.51 1.60 12.51
CA PRO A 278 20.28 0.86 12.76
C PRO A 278 20.20 0.32 14.19
N GLU A 279 21.31 -0.14 14.78
CA GLU A 279 21.29 -0.72 16.11
C GLU A 279 21.03 0.37 17.18
N GLU A 280 21.65 1.53 17.05
CA GLU A 280 21.43 2.64 17.95
C GLU A 280 20.03 3.26 17.75
N ALA A 281 19.64 3.52 16.49
CA ALA A 281 18.38 4.17 16.19
C ALA A 281 17.18 3.31 16.57
N VAL A 282 17.18 2.00 16.27
CA VAL A 282 16.09 1.08 16.60
C VAL A 282 15.99 0.84 18.10
N ALA A 283 17.13 0.78 18.81
CA ALA A 283 17.13 0.65 20.27
C ALA A 283 16.51 1.89 20.95
N GLN A 284 16.91 3.10 20.52
CA GLN A 284 16.33 4.34 21.04
C GLN A 284 14.85 4.47 20.69
N PHE A 285 14.47 4.15 19.45
CA PHE A 285 13.10 4.15 18.97
C PHE A 285 12.20 3.26 19.83
N ASN A 286 12.58 2.00 20.05
CA ASN A 286 11.81 1.08 20.89
C ASN A 286 11.74 1.55 22.35
N SER A 287 12.80 2.15 22.90
CA SER A 287 12.76 2.73 24.24
C SER A 287 11.75 3.88 24.37
N GLU A 288 11.65 4.74 23.33
CA GLU A 288 10.64 5.82 23.32
C GLU A 288 9.22 5.27 23.08
N LEU A 289 9.06 4.23 22.26
CA LEU A 289 7.76 3.54 22.08
C LEU A 289 7.24 2.93 23.39
N GLU A 290 8.11 2.25 24.13
CA GLU A 290 7.77 1.71 25.45
C GLU A 290 7.35 2.83 26.42
N ALA A 291 8.10 3.92 26.48
CA ALA A 291 7.77 5.08 27.31
C ALA A 291 6.44 5.74 26.90
N ALA A 292 6.05 5.66 25.62
CA ALA A 292 4.79 6.16 25.07
C ALA A 292 3.59 5.23 25.34
N GLY A 293 3.81 4.01 25.86
CA GLY A 293 2.77 3.05 26.20
C GLY A 293 2.51 1.98 25.16
N MET A 294 3.49 1.66 24.30
CA MET A 294 3.37 0.60 23.29
C MET A 294 2.91 -0.73 23.88
N GLN A 295 3.46 -1.14 25.03
CA GLN A 295 3.07 -2.40 25.66
C GLN A 295 1.58 -2.42 26.05
N ASN A 296 1.01 -1.30 26.50
CA ASN A 296 -0.43 -1.24 26.82
C ASN A 296 -1.31 -1.48 25.58
N ILE A 297 -0.87 -1.00 24.40
CA ILE A 297 -1.57 -1.24 23.12
C ILE A 297 -1.50 -2.72 22.75
N VAL A 298 -0.32 -3.33 22.86
CA VAL A 298 -0.12 -4.75 22.56
C VAL A 298 -0.92 -5.64 23.51
N ASP A 299 -0.93 -5.35 24.81
CA ASP A 299 -1.68 -6.10 25.81
C ASP A 299 -3.20 -6.02 25.58
N GLU A 300 -3.72 -4.82 25.27
CA GLU A 300 -5.13 -4.63 24.92
C GLU A 300 -5.49 -5.39 23.65
N MET A 301 -4.64 -5.33 22.64
CA MET A 301 -4.83 -6.07 21.38
C MET A 301 -4.85 -7.58 21.63
N GLN A 302 -3.91 -8.10 22.41
CA GLN A 302 -3.86 -9.52 22.78
C GLN A 302 -5.13 -9.96 23.53
N SER A 303 -5.59 -9.16 24.49
CA SER A 303 -6.81 -9.45 25.22
C SER A 303 -8.04 -9.56 24.32
N GLN A 304 -8.12 -8.69 23.30
CA GLN A 304 -9.22 -8.73 22.33
C GLN A 304 -9.07 -9.90 21.35
N LEU A 305 -7.87 -10.23 20.89
CA LEU A 305 -7.61 -11.40 20.06
C LEU A 305 -7.97 -12.71 20.78
N ASP A 306 -7.60 -12.82 22.06
CA ASP A 306 -7.92 -14.00 22.87
C ASP A 306 -9.45 -14.16 23.03
N ALA A 307 -10.17 -13.08 23.27
CA ALA A 307 -11.62 -13.08 23.36
C ALA A 307 -12.28 -13.45 22.01
N TRP A 308 -11.81 -12.87 20.91
CA TRP A 308 -12.31 -13.13 19.56
C TRP A 308 -12.08 -14.58 19.11
N SER A 309 -10.93 -15.16 19.44
CA SER A 309 -10.60 -16.54 19.09
C SER A 309 -11.40 -17.58 19.86
N ALA A 310 -12.03 -17.19 20.96
CA ALA A 310 -12.87 -18.06 21.79
C ALA A 310 -14.33 -18.12 21.34
N GLU A 311 -14.76 -17.25 20.42
CA GLU A 311 -16.11 -17.24 19.82
C GLU A 311 -16.23 -18.24 18.68
#